data_8f05fa5c76553c4579b297b179e45075
#
_entry.id   8f05fa5c76553c4579b297b179e45075
#
_cell.length_a   1.000
_cell.length_b   1.000
_cell.length_c   1.000
_cell.angle_alpha   90.00
_cell.angle_beta   90.00
_cell.angle_gamma   90.00
#
_symmetry.space_group_name_H-M   'P 1'
#
loop_
_entity.id
_entity.type
_entity.pdbx_description
1 polymer ?
#
loop_
_entity_poly.entity_id
_entity_poly.type
_entity_poly.pdbx_seq_one_letter_code
_entity_poly.pdbx_strand_id
1 'polypeptide(L)'
;LCTSLAKPQTMELSMPSNDKNITEKDKSVTKASQTITIYLAANNKIYYVSGLANYNDPSCLKETTWGANGIRKVIINHQTEDGSIPVQAILQAKAKLDKKKLENSKFTDEEYNKELTKIKSGDIDGQKIPTLTIIIKATDKSLYKNLVDALDEMQICGIAKYVIDKISPEDVALLKKRGIE
;
A
#
# COMPACT_ATOMS: atom_id res chain seq x y z
N LEU A 1 -15.25 -5.79 23.63
CA LEU A 1 -15.33 -4.36 23.78
C LEU A 1 -14.40 -3.65 22.80
N CYS A 2 -13.10 -3.95 22.86
CA CYS A 2 -12.12 -3.33 21.99
C CYS A 2 -12.31 -3.68 20.52
N THR A 3 -12.77 -4.89 20.25
CA THR A 3 -12.98 -5.36 18.88
C THR A 3 -14.07 -4.61 18.14
N SER A 4 -15.14 -4.24 18.82
CA SER A 4 -16.24 -3.51 18.19
C SER A 4 -15.87 -2.07 17.85
N LEU A 5 -14.90 -1.50 18.55
CA LEU A 5 -14.43 -0.16 18.28
C LEU A 5 -13.40 -0.12 17.15
N ALA A 6 -12.50 -1.10 17.12
CA ALA A 6 -11.43 -1.14 16.15
C ALA A 6 -11.93 -1.42 14.73
N LYS A 7 -12.89 -2.32 14.59
CA LYS A 7 -13.42 -2.72 13.27
C LYS A 7 -14.01 -1.57 12.46
N PRO A 8 -14.98 -0.79 12.99
CA PRO A 8 -15.57 0.31 12.22
C PRO A 8 -14.55 1.35 11.83
N GLN A 9 -13.67 1.70 12.77
CA GLN A 9 -12.66 2.72 12.52
C GLN A 9 -11.70 2.32 11.41
N THR A 10 -11.25 1.06 11.42
CA THR A 10 -10.34 0.57 10.39
C THR A 10 -11.00 0.58 9.02
N MET A 11 -12.25 0.15 8.95
CA MET A 11 -12.98 0.13 7.69
C MET A 11 -13.29 1.53 7.17
N GLU A 12 -13.60 2.45 8.06
CA GLU A 12 -13.84 3.85 7.69
C GLU A 12 -12.58 4.52 7.14
N LEU A 13 -11.43 4.23 7.71
CA LEU A 13 -10.16 4.78 7.23
C LEU A 13 -9.80 4.29 5.84
N SER A 14 -10.20 3.09 5.49
CA SER A 14 -9.93 2.55 4.17
C SER A 14 -10.94 3.02 3.12
N MET A 15 -12.18 3.27 3.52
CA MET A 15 -13.23 3.72 2.59
C MET A 15 -12.97 5.09 1.96
N PRO A 16 -12.49 6.10 2.70
CA PRO A 16 -12.16 7.39 2.07
C PRO A 16 -11.07 7.30 1.01
N SER A 17 -10.15 6.37 1.15
CA SER A 17 -9.12 6.19 0.13
C SER A 17 -9.66 5.54 -1.13
N ASN A 18 -10.84 4.96 -1.05
CA ASN A 18 -11.61 4.46 -2.17
C ASN A 18 -12.31 5.61 -2.87
N ASP A 19 -11.58 6.60 -3.17
CA ASP A 19 -12.10 7.89 -3.58
C ASP A 19 -13.03 7.78 -4.77
N LYS A 20 -14.21 8.34 -4.60
CA LYS A 20 -15.20 8.44 -5.66
C LYS A 20 -14.69 9.17 -6.89
N ASN A 21 -13.63 9.92 -6.71
CA ASN A 21 -12.98 10.65 -7.80
C ASN A 21 -12.06 9.78 -8.64
N ILE A 22 -11.77 8.57 -8.20
CA ILE A 22 -10.99 7.65 -9.02
C ILE A 22 -11.94 6.96 -10.00
N THR A 23 -12.06 7.53 -11.18
CA THR A 23 -12.87 6.96 -12.25
C THR A 23 -12.16 5.74 -12.85
N GLU A 24 -12.90 4.91 -13.57
CA GLU A 24 -12.32 3.81 -14.33
C GLU A 24 -11.21 4.27 -15.26
N LYS A 25 -11.37 5.47 -15.81
CA LYS A 25 -10.37 6.09 -16.68
C LYS A 25 -9.11 6.45 -15.89
N ASP A 26 -9.26 6.97 -14.68
CA ASP A 26 -8.13 7.28 -13.81
C ASP A 26 -7.42 6.03 -13.35
N LYS A 27 -8.18 4.97 -13.08
CA LYS A 27 -7.61 3.65 -12.78
C LYS A 27 -6.78 3.12 -13.95
N SER A 28 -7.23 3.34 -15.17
CA SER A 28 -6.49 2.91 -16.37
C SER A 28 -5.25 3.78 -16.62
N VAL A 29 -5.28 5.02 -16.16
CA VAL A 29 -4.16 5.96 -16.29
C VAL A 29 -3.14 5.75 -15.18
N THR A 30 -3.53 5.16 -14.05
CA THR A 30 -2.56 4.75 -13.03
C THR A 30 -1.66 3.70 -13.67
N LYS A 31 -0.44 4.08 -13.96
CA LYS A 31 0.50 3.19 -14.64
C LYS A 31 0.68 1.92 -13.82
N ALA A 32 0.67 0.79 -14.51
CA ALA A 32 0.85 -0.51 -13.87
C ALA A 32 2.11 -0.54 -13.00
N SER A 33 3.19 0.13 -13.44
CA SER A 33 4.44 0.19 -12.68
C SER A 33 4.31 0.93 -11.35
N GLN A 34 3.22 1.69 -11.14
CA GLN A 34 2.97 2.44 -9.91
C GLN A 34 1.97 1.75 -8.99
N THR A 35 1.66 0.48 -9.26
CA THR A 35 0.66 -0.26 -8.52
C THR A 35 1.21 -1.60 -8.03
N ILE A 36 0.89 -1.97 -6.80
CA ILE A 36 1.06 -3.33 -6.27
C ILE A 36 -0.30 -3.79 -5.76
N THR A 37 -0.70 -4.98 -6.16
CA THR A 37 -1.91 -5.62 -5.62
C THR A 37 -1.48 -6.68 -4.61
N ILE A 38 -2.03 -6.60 -3.40
CA ILE A 38 -1.75 -7.54 -2.32
C ILE A 38 -2.98 -8.40 -2.10
N TYR A 39 -2.78 -9.71 -2.04
CA TYR A 39 -3.82 -10.69 -1.75
C TYR A 39 -3.56 -11.32 -0.39
N LEU A 40 -4.54 -11.20 0.49
CA LEU A 40 -4.53 -11.82 1.81
C LEU A 40 -5.28 -13.15 1.71
N ALA A 41 -4.62 -14.23 2.10
CA ALA A 41 -5.15 -15.58 1.91
C ALA A 41 -5.23 -16.34 3.23
N ALA A 42 -5.71 -17.58 3.16
CA ALA A 42 -5.79 -18.48 4.32
C ALA A 42 -4.41 -18.74 4.93
N ASN A 43 -4.40 -19.16 6.17
CA ASN A 43 -3.18 -19.58 6.88
C ASN A 43 -2.13 -18.47 7.02
N ASN A 44 -2.58 -17.23 7.16
CA ASN A 44 -1.69 -16.07 7.32
C ASN A 44 -0.80 -15.84 6.09
N LYS A 45 -1.16 -16.41 4.95
CA LYS A 45 -0.40 -16.27 3.71
C LYS A 45 -0.70 -14.95 3.02
N ILE A 46 0.32 -14.41 2.37
CA ILE A 46 0.22 -13.16 1.63
C ILE A 46 0.90 -13.32 0.27
N TYR A 47 0.22 -12.82 -0.75
CA TYR A 47 0.70 -12.84 -2.13
C TYR A 47 0.63 -11.44 -2.70
N TYR A 48 1.40 -11.17 -3.74
CA TYR A 48 1.33 -9.88 -4.40
C TYR A 48 1.56 -9.99 -5.89
N VAL A 49 1.09 -8.98 -6.61
CA VAL A 49 1.36 -8.79 -8.03
C VAL A 49 1.95 -7.40 -8.19
N SER A 50 3.11 -7.29 -8.83
CA SER A 50 3.66 -6.00 -9.23
C SER A 50 2.94 -5.55 -10.48
N GLY A 51 2.22 -4.45 -10.40
CA GLY A 51 1.36 -3.99 -11.46
C GLY A 51 -0.04 -4.56 -11.35
N LEU A 52 -0.68 -4.75 -12.47
CA LEU A 52 -2.03 -5.30 -12.53
C LEU A 52 -1.97 -6.82 -12.70
N ALA A 53 -2.93 -7.51 -12.10
CA ALA A 53 -3.01 -8.96 -12.20
C ALA A 53 -3.27 -9.39 -13.64
N ASN A 54 -2.53 -10.39 -14.10
CA ASN A 54 -2.80 -11.05 -15.36
C ASN A 54 -3.62 -12.30 -15.07
N TYR A 55 -4.91 -12.24 -15.32
CA TYR A 55 -5.83 -13.32 -14.97
C TYR A 55 -5.61 -14.59 -15.82
N ASN A 56 -4.84 -14.48 -16.89
CA ASN A 56 -4.50 -15.62 -17.75
C ASN A 56 -3.19 -16.28 -17.35
N ASP A 57 -2.42 -15.66 -16.46
CA ASP A 57 -1.11 -16.15 -16.07
C ASP A 57 -0.94 -16.15 -14.55
N PRO A 58 -1.17 -17.29 -13.90
CA PRO A 58 -1.03 -17.37 -12.44
C PRO A 58 0.40 -17.14 -11.94
N SER A 59 1.40 -17.18 -12.81
CA SER A 59 2.78 -16.91 -12.41
C SER A 59 3.01 -15.45 -12.01
N CYS A 60 2.06 -14.55 -12.32
CA CYS A 60 2.14 -13.17 -11.86
C CYS A 60 2.01 -13.04 -10.33
N LEU A 61 1.37 -14.01 -9.68
CA LEU A 61 1.24 -14.06 -8.23
C LEU A 61 2.55 -14.52 -7.60
N LYS A 62 3.07 -13.72 -6.70
CA LYS A 62 4.28 -14.06 -5.95
C LYS A 62 3.94 -14.20 -4.47
N GLU A 63 4.42 -15.27 -3.87
CA GLU A 63 4.28 -15.45 -2.43
C GLU A 63 5.31 -14.59 -1.70
N THR A 64 4.92 -14.01 -0.57
CA THR A 64 5.83 -13.29 0.30
C THR A 64 5.44 -13.57 1.75
N THR A 65 6.13 -12.94 2.67
CA THR A 65 5.89 -13.08 4.09
C THR A 65 5.59 -11.71 4.71
N TRP A 66 5.23 -11.70 5.97
CA TRP A 66 5.02 -10.48 6.72
C TRP A 66 6.34 -9.92 7.24
N GLY A 67 6.38 -8.61 7.43
CA GLY A 67 7.50 -7.95 8.09
C GLY A 67 8.59 -7.46 7.16
N ALA A 68 9.71 -7.10 7.77
CA ALA A 68 10.81 -6.36 7.13
C ALA A 68 11.47 -7.12 5.97
N ASN A 69 11.50 -8.44 6.04
CA ASN A 69 12.12 -9.26 5.00
C ASN A 69 11.10 -9.81 3.99
N GLY A 70 9.83 -9.47 4.14
CA GLY A 70 8.75 -9.91 3.29
C GLY A 70 8.12 -8.76 2.52
N ILE A 71 6.83 -8.57 2.71
CA ILE A 71 6.05 -7.57 1.94
C ILE A 71 6.61 -6.15 2.10
N ARG A 72 7.12 -5.80 3.27
CA ARG A 72 7.72 -4.47 3.48
C ARG A 72 8.90 -4.25 2.54
N LYS A 73 9.76 -5.24 2.40
CA LYS A 73 10.90 -5.18 1.48
C LYS A 73 10.45 -5.03 0.04
N VAL A 74 9.40 -5.75 -0.35
CA VAL A 74 8.81 -5.65 -1.70
C VAL A 74 8.34 -4.22 -1.98
N ILE A 75 7.61 -3.64 -1.04
CA ILE A 75 7.07 -2.29 -1.17
C ILE A 75 8.18 -1.24 -1.21
N ILE A 76 9.14 -1.34 -0.30
CA ILE A 76 10.25 -0.38 -0.19
C ILE A 76 11.12 -0.38 -1.44
N ASN A 77 11.37 -1.54 -2.01
CA ASN A 77 12.27 -1.68 -3.16
C ASN A 77 11.56 -1.61 -4.51
N HIS A 78 10.24 -1.41 -4.51
CA HIS A 78 9.49 -1.35 -5.76
C HIS A 78 9.96 -0.18 -6.62
N GLN A 79 10.31 -0.51 -7.87
CA GLN A 79 10.79 0.45 -8.86
C GLN A 79 9.70 0.72 -9.88
N THR A 80 9.50 1.98 -10.19
CA THR A 80 8.54 2.40 -11.22
C THR A 80 9.21 2.42 -12.60
N GLU A 81 8.40 2.63 -13.63
CA GLU A 81 8.83 2.63 -15.02
C GLU A 81 9.94 3.64 -15.31
N ASP A 82 9.92 4.78 -14.62
CA ASP A 82 10.92 5.83 -14.79
C ASP A 82 12.22 5.56 -14.02
N GLY A 83 12.32 4.42 -13.36
CA GLY A 83 13.50 4.03 -12.58
C GLY A 83 13.51 4.53 -11.15
N SER A 84 12.54 5.33 -10.73
CA SER A 84 12.46 5.80 -9.35
C SER A 84 12.02 4.68 -8.41
N ILE A 85 12.41 4.80 -7.14
CA ILE A 85 12.00 3.87 -6.08
C ILE A 85 11.25 4.72 -5.04
N PRO A 86 9.92 4.89 -5.25
CA PRO A 86 9.17 5.92 -4.53
C PRO A 86 9.22 5.79 -3.01
N VAL A 87 9.05 4.58 -2.50
CA VAL A 87 8.95 4.39 -1.05
C VAL A 87 10.29 4.67 -0.36
N GLN A 88 11.39 4.26 -0.97
CA GLN A 88 12.72 4.61 -0.43
C GLN A 88 12.91 6.12 -0.37
N ALA A 89 12.55 6.83 -1.43
CA ALA A 89 12.68 8.27 -1.49
C ALA A 89 11.83 8.95 -0.41
N ILE A 90 10.60 8.48 -0.23
CA ILE A 90 9.68 9.00 0.78
C ILE A 90 10.21 8.74 2.19
N LEU A 91 10.70 7.54 2.47
CA LEU A 91 11.22 7.20 3.79
C LEU A 91 12.50 7.97 4.12
N GLN A 92 13.36 8.19 3.14
CA GLN A 92 14.55 9.02 3.32
C GLN A 92 14.19 10.48 3.60
N ALA A 93 13.23 11.02 2.88
CA ALA A 93 12.77 12.39 3.09
C ALA A 93 12.09 12.53 4.47
N LYS A 94 11.31 11.53 4.86
CA LYS A 94 10.68 11.49 6.19
C LYS A 94 11.73 11.46 7.29
N ALA A 95 12.78 10.67 7.13
CA ALA A 95 13.86 10.60 8.12
C ALA A 95 14.56 11.95 8.31
N LYS A 96 14.78 12.68 7.23
CA LYS A 96 15.34 14.04 7.29
C LYS A 96 14.40 15.01 7.99
N LEU A 97 13.09 14.88 7.72
CA LEU A 97 12.08 15.70 8.36
C LEU A 97 12.00 15.41 9.86
N ASP A 98 12.04 14.15 10.25
CA ASP A 98 12.04 13.73 11.66
C ASP A 98 13.25 14.31 12.41
N LYS A 99 14.41 14.28 11.77
CA LYS A 99 15.64 14.85 12.32
C LYS A 99 15.50 16.37 12.52
N LYS A 100 14.96 17.07 11.52
CA LYS A 100 14.68 18.50 11.60
C LYS A 100 13.74 18.82 12.77
N LYS A 101 12.71 18.00 12.98
CA LYS A 101 11.78 18.16 14.09
C LYS A 101 12.47 18.01 15.44
N LEU A 102 13.39 17.05 15.57
CA LEU A 102 14.15 16.84 16.80
C LEU A 102 15.13 17.98 17.10
N GLU A 103 15.77 18.51 16.07
CA GLU A 103 16.82 19.52 16.22
C GLU A 103 16.29 20.94 16.35
N ASN A 104 15.05 21.20 15.95
CA ASN A 104 14.50 22.55 15.94
C ASN A 104 13.20 22.61 16.75
N SER A 105 13.30 23.10 17.98
CA SER A 105 12.15 23.24 18.88
C SER A 105 11.10 24.24 18.38
N LYS A 106 11.46 25.12 17.46
CA LYS A 106 10.53 26.09 16.87
C LYS A 106 9.72 25.53 15.72
N PHE A 107 10.12 24.37 15.21
CA PHE A 107 9.42 23.68 14.12
C PHE A 107 8.18 23.01 14.71
N THR A 108 7.01 23.52 14.36
CA THR A 108 5.75 23.09 14.97
C THR A 108 5.25 21.75 14.40
N ASP A 109 4.38 21.08 15.16
CA ASP A 109 3.72 19.88 14.71
C ASP A 109 2.90 20.11 13.44
N GLU A 110 2.27 21.27 13.34
CA GLU A 110 1.49 21.66 12.16
C GLU A 110 2.39 21.76 10.92
N GLU A 111 3.54 22.43 11.06
CA GLU A 111 4.52 22.54 9.99
C GLU A 111 5.07 21.17 9.57
N TYR A 112 5.37 20.33 10.58
CA TYR A 112 5.82 18.96 10.34
C TYR A 112 4.80 18.17 9.53
N ASN A 113 3.54 18.18 9.96
CA ASN A 113 2.47 17.43 9.29
C ASN A 113 2.24 17.92 7.85
N LYS A 114 2.35 19.22 7.65
CA LYS A 114 2.22 19.82 6.32
C LYS A 114 3.32 19.34 5.38
N GLU A 115 4.57 19.35 5.86
CA GLU A 115 5.70 18.86 5.05
C GLU A 115 5.62 17.35 4.82
N LEU A 116 5.20 16.59 5.83
CA LEU A 116 5.03 15.15 5.70
C LEU A 116 3.98 14.81 4.64
N THR A 117 2.89 15.55 4.60
CA THR A 117 1.85 15.34 3.57
C THR A 117 2.40 15.56 2.18
N LYS A 118 3.22 16.59 1.98
CA LYS A 118 3.89 16.83 0.70
C LYS A 118 4.81 15.68 0.31
N ILE A 119 5.63 15.23 1.24
CA ILE A 119 6.55 14.12 1.02
C ILE A 119 5.79 12.87 0.59
N LYS A 120 4.73 12.52 1.30
CA LYS A 120 3.91 11.35 0.98
C LYS A 120 3.21 11.45 -0.38
N SER A 121 2.96 12.67 -0.84
CA SER A 121 2.37 12.89 -2.17
C SER A 121 3.40 12.82 -3.30
N GLY A 122 4.66 12.62 -2.97
CA GLY A 122 5.74 12.56 -3.95
C GLY A 122 6.43 13.88 -4.22
N ASP A 123 6.07 14.93 -3.50
CA ASP A 123 6.72 16.24 -3.62
C ASP A 123 7.89 16.29 -2.63
N ILE A 124 9.08 16.04 -3.14
CA ILE A 124 10.31 15.95 -2.35
C ILE A 124 11.30 16.95 -2.92
N ASP A 125 11.72 17.92 -2.08
CA ASP A 125 12.69 18.96 -2.44
C ASP A 125 12.31 19.70 -3.74
N GLY A 126 11.02 19.96 -3.91
CA GLY A 126 10.51 20.68 -5.07
C GLY A 126 10.40 19.82 -6.34
N GLN A 127 10.73 18.55 -6.26
CA GLN A 127 10.59 17.62 -7.38
C GLN A 127 9.46 16.65 -7.11
N LYS A 128 8.66 16.39 -8.14
CA LYS A 128 7.56 15.44 -8.06
C LYS A 128 7.98 14.09 -8.61
N ILE A 129 7.85 13.06 -7.79
CA ILE A 129 8.09 11.68 -8.19
C ILE A 129 6.77 10.92 -8.26
N PRO A 130 6.67 9.86 -9.07
CA PRO A 130 5.50 9.00 -9.02
C PRO A 130 5.40 8.31 -7.66
N THR A 131 4.20 8.15 -7.16
CA THR A 131 3.95 7.47 -5.89
C THR A 131 3.33 6.11 -6.14
N LEU A 132 3.50 5.20 -5.19
CA LEU A 132 2.98 3.86 -5.27
C LEU A 132 1.53 3.83 -4.78
N THR A 133 0.68 3.12 -5.52
CA THR A 133 -0.69 2.80 -5.10
C THR A 133 -0.75 1.33 -4.73
N ILE A 134 -1.30 1.02 -3.58
CA ILE A 134 -1.46 -0.35 -3.11
C ILE A 134 -2.94 -0.71 -3.11
N ILE A 135 -3.26 -1.84 -3.72
CA ILE A 135 -4.62 -2.41 -3.71
C ILE A 135 -4.57 -3.66 -2.83
N ILE A 136 -5.40 -3.71 -1.81
CA ILE A 136 -5.46 -4.84 -0.87
C ILE A 136 -6.76 -5.59 -1.11
N LYS A 137 -6.66 -6.88 -1.37
CA LYS A 137 -7.82 -7.77 -1.56
C LYS A 137 -7.68 -8.96 -0.63
N ALA A 138 -8.77 -9.35 0.01
CA ALA A 138 -8.79 -10.43 0.99
C ALA A 138 -9.68 -11.55 0.52
N THR A 139 -9.20 -12.80 0.62
CA THR A 139 -10.04 -13.97 0.38
C THR A 139 -10.96 -14.21 1.57
N ASP A 140 -12.01 -15.00 1.36
CA ASP A 140 -12.97 -15.32 2.41
C ASP A 140 -12.32 -16.06 3.59
N LYS A 141 -11.22 -16.75 3.34
CA LYS A 141 -10.51 -17.53 4.36
C LYS A 141 -9.37 -16.76 5.03
N SER A 142 -9.11 -15.54 4.63
CA SER A 142 -8.14 -14.70 5.31
C SER A 142 -8.70 -14.22 6.65
N LEU A 143 -7.81 -13.86 7.58
CA LEU A 143 -8.19 -13.37 8.89
C LEU A 143 -8.23 -11.85 8.91
N TYR A 144 -9.09 -11.30 9.75
CA TYR A 144 -9.13 -9.86 9.99
C TYR A 144 -7.77 -9.32 10.42
N LYS A 145 -7.05 -10.10 11.21
CA LYS A 145 -5.67 -9.79 11.63
C LYS A 145 -4.77 -9.48 10.42
N ASN A 146 -4.94 -10.22 9.33
CA ASN A 146 -4.13 -10.01 8.11
C ASN A 146 -4.41 -8.64 7.50
N LEU A 147 -5.65 -8.21 7.52
CA LEU A 147 -6.02 -6.87 7.06
C LEU A 147 -5.38 -5.80 7.91
N VAL A 148 -5.43 -5.94 9.23
CA VAL A 148 -4.79 -5.01 10.16
C VAL A 148 -3.28 -4.97 9.93
N ASP A 149 -2.65 -6.12 9.77
CA ASP A 149 -1.21 -6.22 9.49
C ASP A 149 -0.85 -5.50 8.17
N ALA A 150 -1.68 -5.65 7.15
CA ALA A 150 -1.47 -4.98 5.87
C ALA A 150 -1.59 -3.45 6.01
N LEU A 151 -2.56 -2.98 6.77
CA LEU A 151 -2.72 -1.54 7.04
C LEU A 151 -1.54 -0.97 7.84
N ASP A 152 -1.01 -1.74 8.78
CA ASP A 152 0.20 -1.35 9.51
C ASP A 152 1.39 -1.20 8.57
N GLU A 153 1.53 -2.10 7.61
CA GLU A 153 2.60 -2.00 6.61
C GLU A 153 2.45 -0.74 5.74
N MET A 154 1.21 -0.33 5.42
CA MET A 154 0.98 0.91 4.70
C MET A 154 1.50 2.11 5.48
N GLN A 155 1.25 2.14 6.79
CA GLN A 155 1.75 3.19 7.66
C GLN A 155 3.28 3.20 7.76
N ILE A 156 3.86 2.04 7.99
CA ILE A 156 5.32 1.89 8.11
C ILE A 156 6.03 2.35 6.84
N CYS A 157 5.47 2.02 5.68
CA CYS A 157 6.06 2.37 4.39
C CYS A 157 5.69 3.78 3.91
N GLY A 158 4.88 4.52 4.66
CA GLY A 158 4.47 5.87 4.28
C GLY A 158 3.61 5.91 3.03
N ILE A 159 2.79 4.90 2.82
CA ILE A 159 1.91 4.82 1.65
C ILE A 159 0.74 5.78 1.83
N ALA A 160 0.59 6.73 0.91
CA ALA A 160 -0.50 7.69 0.92
C ALA A 160 -1.74 7.18 0.18
N LYS A 161 -1.54 6.34 -0.84
CA LYS A 161 -2.62 5.84 -1.68
C LYS A 161 -2.74 4.34 -1.55
N TYR A 162 -3.73 3.88 -0.83
CA TYR A 162 -4.09 2.47 -0.78
C TYR A 162 -5.60 2.32 -0.68
N VAL A 163 -6.11 1.23 -1.21
CA VAL A 163 -7.53 0.90 -1.14
C VAL A 163 -7.68 -0.54 -0.70
N ILE A 164 -8.72 -0.80 0.09
CA ILE A 164 -9.18 -2.17 0.34
C ILE A 164 -10.30 -2.41 -0.65
N ASP A 165 -10.03 -3.23 -1.63
CA ASP A 165 -10.97 -3.51 -2.70
C ASP A 165 -11.57 -4.90 -2.52
N LYS A 166 -12.76 -5.08 -3.04
CA LYS A 166 -13.44 -6.36 -2.99
C LYS A 166 -12.75 -7.35 -3.93
N ILE A 167 -12.51 -8.56 -3.44
CA ILE A 167 -11.97 -9.62 -4.29
C ILE A 167 -13.02 -10.01 -5.33
N SER A 168 -12.60 -10.09 -6.59
CA SER A 168 -13.51 -10.43 -7.69
C SER A 168 -13.51 -11.94 -7.96
N PRO A 169 -14.52 -12.46 -8.68
CA PRO A 169 -14.50 -13.85 -9.12
C PRO A 169 -13.26 -14.21 -9.94
N GLU A 170 -12.77 -13.28 -10.75
CA GLU A 170 -11.54 -13.48 -11.54
C GLU A 170 -10.31 -13.60 -10.64
N ASP A 171 -10.27 -12.79 -9.58
CA ASP A 171 -9.19 -12.87 -8.58
C ASP A 171 -9.20 -14.25 -7.92
N VAL A 172 -10.37 -14.70 -7.49
CA VAL A 172 -10.53 -16.02 -6.85
C VAL A 172 -10.09 -17.13 -7.79
N ALA A 173 -10.50 -17.06 -9.07
CA ALA A 173 -10.12 -18.06 -10.08
C ALA A 173 -8.60 -18.08 -10.29
N LEU A 174 -7.97 -16.90 -10.33
CA LEU A 174 -6.51 -16.79 -10.47
C LEU A 174 -5.79 -17.43 -9.29
N LEU A 175 -6.25 -17.14 -8.07
CA LEU A 175 -5.68 -17.73 -6.86
C LEU A 175 -5.84 -19.25 -6.83
N LYS A 176 -7.01 -19.75 -7.23
CA LYS A 176 -7.27 -21.20 -7.27
C LYS A 176 -6.35 -21.94 -8.23
N LYS A 177 -5.95 -21.32 -9.33
CA LYS A 177 -4.98 -21.93 -10.26
C LYS A 177 -3.63 -22.22 -9.59
N ARG A 178 -3.33 -21.53 -8.50
CA ARG A 178 -2.13 -21.74 -7.69
C ARG A 178 -2.42 -22.50 -6.40
N GLY A 179 -3.64 -22.99 -6.20
CA GLY A 179 -4.04 -23.68 -4.98
C GLY A 179 -4.13 -22.77 -3.76
N ILE A 180 -4.39 -21.48 -3.95
CA ILE A 180 -4.44 -20.46 -2.91
C ILE A 180 -5.91 -20.22 -2.51
N GLU A 181 -6.18 -20.21 -1.19
CA GLU A 181 -7.50 -19.93 -0.63
C GLU A 181 -7.53 -18.63 0.17
#